data_c7d7df73af4eeb01df411c91b7993644
#
_entry.id   c7d7df73af4eeb01df411c91b7993644
#
_cell.length_a   1.000
_cell.length_b   1.000
_cell.length_c   1.000
_cell.angle_alpha   90.00
_cell.angle_beta   90.00
_cell.angle_gamma   90.00
#
_symmetry.space_group_name_H-M   'P 1'
#
loop_
_entity.id
_entity.type
_entity.pdbx_description
1 polymer ?
#
loop_
_entity_poly.entity_id
_entity_poly.type
_entity_poly.pdbx_seq_one_letter_code
_entity_poly.pdbx_strand_id
1 'polypeptide(L)'
;MTAGVALACGTSIHDLQVNSPAGVGLLKTPCGAIITAVRPDGIYISQAPHGAWDAIFVYWPGHTYFGGAVAAPGDVVDICGEFKEVCGLSTIDIPAAGLYGSVIKTGTAPIPAVNYVTAAALLASPEQWESVTIMITDGMSVPAGFSLGSGMWNVVALDGTTVVFDDFWYNFGSVMEGQCYNNATGILHDACGSFLFEPFLNGIPVVNCSVDVESVSMGSMKALYR
;
A
#
# COMPACT_ATOMS: atom_id res chain seq x y z
N MET A 1 22.48 -31.33 10.73
CA MET A 1 21.07 -30.96 11.05
C MET A 1 21.13 -29.80 12.02
N THR A 2 20.96 -28.58 11.55
CA THR A 2 20.80 -27.42 12.42
C THR A 2 19.36 -27.42 12.84
N ALA A 3 19.09 -27.62 14.14
CA ALA A 3 17.78 -27.44 14.73
C ALA A 3 17.35 -25.98 14.44
N GLY A 4 16.36 -25.79 13.59
CA GLY A 4 15.76 -24.49 13.39
C GLY A 4 15.20 -24.02 14.72
N VAL A 5 15.65 -22.90 15.21
CA VAL A 5 15.04 -22.23 16.35
C VAL A 5 13.63 -21.84 15.87
N ALA A 6 12.60 -22.50 16.43
CA ALA A 6 11.23 -22.07 16.22
C ALA A 6 11.13 -20.67 16.85
N LEU A 7 10.87 -19.67 16.04
CA LEU A 7 10.57 -18.32 16.51
C LEU A 7 9.27 -18.40 17.32
N ALA A 8 9.32 -17.98 18.58
CA ALA A 8 8.11 -17.83 19.36
C ALA A 8 7.31 -16.65 18.80
N CYS A 9 6.13 -16.91 18.24
CA CYS A 9 5.22 -15.87 17.79
C CYS A 9 4.72 -15.06 19.00
N GLY A 10 5.05 -13.77 19.04
CA GLY A 10 4.82 -12.97 20.25
C GLY A 10 4.05 -11.68 20.07
N THR A 11 3.96 -11.15 18.85
CA THR A 11 3.35 -9.83 18.61
C THR A 11 2.58 -9.87 17.29
N SER A 12 1.32 -9.45 17.31
CA SER A 12 0.54 -9.28 16.08
C SER A 12 0.95 -8.00 15.34
N ILE A 13 0.70 -7.95 14.04
CA ILE A 13 0.89 -6.70 13.27
C ILE A 13 -0.02 -5.61 13.82
N HIS A 14 -1.27 -5.96 14.14
CA HIS A 14 -2.22 -5.02 14.76
C HIS A 14 -1.67 -4.38 16.02
N ASP A 15 -1.09 -5.18 16.93
CA ASP A 15 -0.49 -4.64 18.15
C ASP A 15 0.72 -3.76 17.88
N LEU A 16 1.50 -4.07 16.85
CA LEU A 16 2.62 -3.21 16.42
C LEU A 16 2.12 -1.87 15.93
N GLN A 17 1.11 -1.86 15.08
CA GLN A 17 0.56 -0.64 14.48
C GLN A 17 -0.16 0.24 15.51
N VAL A 18 -0.96 -0.33 16.41
CA VAL A 18 -1.77 0.43 17.38
C VAL A 18 -0.95 0.87 18.59
N ASN A 19 0.05 0.07 19.01
CA ASN A 19 0.81 0.29 20.24
C ASN A 19 2.29 0.64 19.98
N SER A 20 2.60 1.11 18.79
CA SER A 20 3.95 1.31 18.25
C SER A 20 4.92 2.08 19.16
N PRO A 21 4.57 3.19 19.83
CA PRO A 21 5.54 3.96 20.61
C PRO A 21 6.28 3.17 21.70
N ALA A 22 5.65 2.13 22.24
CA ALA A 22 6.24 1.29 23.30
C ALA A 22 7.18 0.20 22.77
N GLY A 23 7.27 0.03 21.44
CA GLY A 23 7.91 -1.12 20.84
C GLY A 23 9.08 -0.86 19.90
N VAL A 24 9.37 0.41 19.60
CA VAL A 24 10.47 0.78 18.69
C VAL A 24 11.81 0.21 19.16
N GLY A 25 12.59 -0.34 18.24
CA GLY A 25 13.90 -0.92 18.51
C GLY A 25 13.89 -2.35 19.07
N LEU A 26 12.72 -2.91 19.39
CA LEU A 26 12.61 -4.29 19.88
C LEU A 26 12.44 -5.30 18.75
N LEU A 27 12.98 -6.51 18.95
CA LEU A 27 12.71 -7.62 18.05
C LEU A 27 11.22 -7.99 18.11
N LYS A 28 10.58 -8.04 16.96
CA LYS A 28 9.16 -8.37 16.81
C LYS A 28 8.99 -9.60 15.94
N THR A 29 8.02 -10.44 16.29
CA THR A 29 7.83 -11.75 15.66
C THR A 29 6.37 -11.94 15.24
N PRO A 30 5.87 -11.23 14.21
CA PRO A 30 4.61 -11.62 13.61
C PRO A 30 4.77 -12.96 12.90
N CYS A 31 3.83 -13.89 13.14
CA CYS A 31 3.82 -15.22 12.52
C CYS A 31 2.56 -15.42 11.70
N GLY A 32 2.67 -16.26 10.66
CA GLY A 32 1.54 -16.60 9.82
C GLY A 32 1.04 -15.43 8.97
N ALA A 33 1.87 -14.40 8.78
CA ALA A 33 1.53 -13.28 7.92
C ALA A 33 1.62 -13.68 6.44
N ILE A 34 0.74 -13.11 5.61
CA ILE A 34 0.72 -13.35 4.17
C ILE A 34 1.40 -12.18 3.46
N ILE A 35 2.33 -12.46 2.56
CA ILE A 35 2.92 -11.44 1.69
C ILE A 35 1.84 -10.96 0.71
N THR A 36 1.54 -9.67 0.75
CA THR A 36 0.54 -9.04 -0.12
C THR A 36 1.18 -8.37 -1.33
N ALA A 37 2.41 -7.85 -1.17
CA ALA A 37 3.16 -7.24 -2.26
C ALA A 37 4.68 -7.35 -2.01
N VAL A 38 5.45 -7.25 -3.09
CA VAL A 38 6.92 -7.26 -3.07
C VAL A 38 7.42 -6.00 -3.76
N ARG A 39 8.35 -5.30 -3.12
CA ARG A 39 9.06 -4.15 -3.70
C ARG A 39 10.57 -4.42 -3.70
N PRO A 40 11.38 -3.62 -4.42
CA PRO A 40 12.82 -3.89 -4.57
C PRO A 40 13.60 -3.98 -3.25
N ASP A 41 13.15 -3.28 -2.22
CA ASP A 41 13.81 -3.17 -0.92
C ASP A 41 13.09 -3.93 0.21
N GLY A 42 11.96 -4.61 -0.07
CA GLY A 42 11.22 -5.33 0.95
C GLY A 42 9.90 -5.94 0.51
N ILE A 43 9.08 -6.24 1.47
CA ILE A 43 7.77 -6.86 1.26
C ILE A 43 6.71 -6.19 2.14
N TYR A 44 5.46 -6.19 1.69
CA TYR A 44 4.32 -5.92 2.56
C TYR A 44 3.68 -7.22 3.00
N ILE A 45 3.37 -7.29 4.27
CA ILE A 45 2.73 -8.46 4.87
C ILE A 45 1.46 -8.05 5.61
N SER A 46 0.50 -8.96 5.65
CA SER A 46 -0.76 -8.76 6.38
C SER A 46 -1.13 -9.98 7.20
N GLN A 47 -1.70 -9.76 8.39
CA GLN A 47 -2.27 -10.80 9.24
C GLN A 47 -3.79 -10.70 9.27
N ALA A 48 -4.46 -11.82 9.56
CA ALA A 48 -5.91 -11.83 9.76
C ALA A 48 -6.31 -10.88 10.91
N PRO A 49 -7.42 -10.14 10.76
CA PRO A 49 -8.45 -10.21 9.71
C PRO A 49 -8.12 -9.50 8.39
N HIS A 50 -6.92 -8.98 8.20
CA HIS A 50 -6.44 -8.30 6.98
C HIS A 50 -7.12 -6.95 6.69
N GLY A 51 -7.61 -6.27 7.71
CA GLY A 51 -8.25 -4.97 7.64
C GLY A 51 -7.31 -3.82 7.98
N ALA A 52 -7.90 -2.73 8.48
CA ALA A 52 -7.16 -1.59 9.02
C ALA A 52 -6.23 -2.04 10.16
N TRP A 53 -5.01 -1.52 10.18
CA TRP A 53 -3.96 -1.84 11.15
C TRP A 53 -3.37 -3.26 11.07
N ASP A 54 -3.75 -4.07 10.08
CA ASP A 54 -3.35 -5.49 10.02
C ASP A 54 -2.24 -5.76 9.00
N ALA A 55 -1.57 -4.73 8.50
CA ALA A 55 -0.46 -4.85 7.57
C ALA A 55 0.73 -3.98 7.97
N ILE A 56 1.93 -4.36 7.55
CA ILE A 56 3.17 -3.65 7.85
C ILE A 56 4.19 -3.85 6.74
N PHE A 57 5.06 -2.87 6.55
CA PHE A 57 6.21 -2.99 5.67
C PHE A 57 7.35 -3.74 6.37
N VAL A 58 8.01 -4.63 5.65
CA VAL A 58 9.22 -5.33 6.09
C VAL A 58 10.35 -4.94 5.17
N TYR A 59 11.27 -4.13 5.68
CA TYR A 59 12.49 -3.80 4.95
C TYR A 59 13.41 -5.02 4.94
N TRP A 60 13.55 -5.61 3.78
CA TRP A 60 14.30 -6.85 3.56
C TRP A 60 14.96 -6.82 2.18
N PRO A 61 16.09 -6.15 2.05
CA PRO A 61 16.79 -6.02 0.79
C PRO A 61 17.15 -7.39 0.18
N GLY A 62 16.84 -7.54 -1.10
CA GLY A 62 17.04 -8.80 -1.82
C GLY A 62 15.98 -9.88 -1.57
N HIS A 63 15.10 -9.73 -0.57
CA HIS A 63 13.91 -10.56 -0.23
C HIS A 63 13.99 -12.02 -0.71
N THR A 64 15.14 -12.66 -0.42
CA THR A 64 15.44 -14.04 -0.80
C THR A 64 15.51 -14.91 0.44
N TYR A 65 14.73 -15.98 0.48
CA TYR A 65 14.73 -16.95 1.57
C TYR A 65 16.06 -17.71 1.64
N PHE A 66 16.32 -18.27 2.82
CA PHE A 66 17.39 -19.27 2.94
C PHE A 66 17.11 -20.43 1.97
N GLY A 67 18.07 -20.69 1.07
CA GLY A 67 17.90 -21.66 -0.03
C GLY A 67 17.66 -21.04 -1.41
N GLY A 68 17.61 -19.71 -1.51
CA GLY A 68 17.66 -18.98 -2.78
C GLY A 68 16.31 -18.73 -3.47
N ALA A 69 15.20 -19.14 -2.88
CA ALA A 69 13.87 -18.79 -3.41
C ALA A 69 13.55 -17.31 -3.14
N VAL A 70 13.00 -16.63 -4.12
CA VAL A 70 12.54 -15.24 -4.01
C VAL A 70 11.14 -15.20 -3.39
N ALA A 71 10.91 -14.24 -2.51
CA ALA A 71 9.60 -13.99 -1.90
C ALA A 71 8.55 -13.60 -2.95
N ALA A 72 7.34 -14.09 -2.77
CA ALA A 72 6.24 -13.83 -3.70
C ALA A 72 4.93 -13.54 -2.94
N PRO A 73 4.00 -12.74 -3.50
CA PRO A 73 2.67 -12.60 -2.95
C PRO A 73 1.96 -13.95 -2.77
N GLY A 74 1.29 -14.12 -1.62
CA GLY A 74 0.69 -15.39 -1.23
C GLY A 74 1.59 -16.32 -0.41
N ASP A 75 2.88 -16.00 -0.23
CA ASP A 75 3.72 -16.74 0.71
C ASP A 75 3.28 -16.42 2.15
N VAL A 76 3.18 -17.45 2.98
CA VAL A 76 2.95 -17.33 4.41
C VAL A 76 4.28 -17.33 5.12
N VAL A 77 4.52 -16.34 5.97
CA VAL A 77 5.83 -16.11 6.59
C VAL A 77 5.73 -15.88 8.10
N ASP A 78 6.78 -16.33 8.78
CA ASP A 78 7.10 -15.94 10.15
C ASP A 78 8.29 -15.00 10.10
N ILE A 79 8.20 -13.87 10.81
CA ILE A 79 9.18 -12.79 10.73
C ILE A 79 9.71 -12.44 12.11
N CYS A 80 11.02 -12.28 12.22
CA CYS A 80 11.70 -11.68 13.35
C CYS A 80 12.57 -10.54 12.84
N GLY A 81 12.41 -9.34 13.39
CA GLY A 81 13.16 -8.16 13.00
C GLY A 81 13.01 -7.03 14.01
N GLU A 82 13.72 -5.95 13.76
CA GLU A 82 13.66 -4.75 14.59
C GLU A 82 12.52 -3.85 14.12
N PHE A 83 11.60 -3.53 15.03
CA PHE A 83 10.53 -2.57 14.73
C PHE A 83 11.07 -1.15 14.77
N LYS A 84 10.77 -0.39 13.72
CA LYS A 84 11.18 1.02 13.53
C LYS A 84 10.05 1.84 12.92
N GLU A 85 10.02 3.11 13.29
CA GLU A 85 9.30 4.14 12.52
C GLU A 85 10.32 4.83 11.60
N VAL A 86 10.18 4.66 10.31
CA VAL A 86 11.07 5.27 9.31
C VAL A 86 10.28 6.30 8.51
N CYS A 87 10.49 7.58 8.81
CA CYS A 87 9.72 8.66 8.18
C CYS A 87 8.20 8.52 8.33
N GLY A 88 7.74 8.04 9.48
CA GLY A 88 6.32 7.77 9.73
C GLY A 88 5.88 6.35 9.34
N LEU A 89 6.59 5.69 8.42
CA LEU A 89 6.26 4.33 7.99
C LEU A 89 6.65 3.31 9.07
N SER A 90 5.68 2.61 9.63
CA SER A 90 5.89 1.46 10.52
C SER A 90 6.58 0.33 9.76
N THR A 91 7.76 -0.05 10.21
CA THR A 91 8.65 -0.95 9.49
C THR A 91 9.22 -2.03 10.40
N ILE A 92 9.30 -3.27 9.92
CA ILE A 92 10.16 -4.31 10.50
C ILE A 92 11.43 -4.38 9.66
N ASP A 93 12.57 -4.05 10.26
CA ASP A 93 13.87 -4.09 9.59
C ASP A 93 14.51 -5.48 9.76
N ILE A 94 14.82 -6.12 8.65
CA ILE A 94 15.58 -7.38 8.61
C ILE A 94 17.02 -7.03 8.26
N PRO A 95 17.91 -6.97 9.23
CA PRO A 95 19.29 -6.56 8.96
C PRO A 95 19.97 -7.52 7.97
N ALA A 96 20.65 -6.94 7.00
CA ALA A 96 21.50 -7.70 6.08
C ALA A 96 22.56 -8.43 6.89
N ALA A 97 22.63 -9.77 6.70
CA ALA A 97 23.57 -10.65 7.38
C ALA A 97 23.30 -10.97 8.86
N GLY A 98 22.21 -11.67 9.13
CA GLY A 98 22.24 -12.78 10.11
C GLY A 98 22.36 -12.47 11.60
N LEU A 99 22.34 -11.20 12.03
CA LEU A 99 22.59 -10.93 13.44
C LEU A 99 21.32 -11.08 14.31
N TYR A 100 20.13 -10.69 13.84
CA TYR A 100 18.91 -10.79 14.66
C TYR A 100 17.60 -10.79 13.83
N GLY A 101 17.68 -10.94 12.51
CA GLY A 101 16.50 -10.92 11.65
C GLY A 101 16.33 -12.19 10.83
N SER A 102 15.10 -12.63 10.63
CA SER A 102 14.79 -13.77 9.75
C SER A 102 13.40 -13.62 9.16
N VAL A 103 13.27 -14.10 7.93
CA VAL A 103 12.00 -14.34 7.27
C VAL A 103 11.94 -15.80 6.89
N ILE A 104 11.00 -16.54 7.46
CA ILE A 104 10.86 -17.99 7.26
C ILE A 104 9.54 -18.22 6.54
N LYS A 105 9.59 -18.78 5.34
CA LYS A 105 8.38 -19.24 4.64
C LYS A 105 7.87 -20.50 5.31
N THR A 106 6.61 -20.46 5.77
CA THR A 106 5.94 -21.59 6.44
C THR A 106 4.87 -22.26 5.57
N GLY A 107 4.47 -21.60 4.50
CA GLY A 107 3.45 -22.13 3.59
C GLY A 107 3.08 -21.15 2.47
N THR A 108 1.90 -21.38 1.91
CA THR A 108 1.25 -20.48 0.95
C THR A 108 -0.23 -20.39 1.27
N ALA A 109 -0.83 -19.23 1.00
CA ALA A 109 -2.26 -18.97 1.13
C ALA A 109 -2.74 -18.05 -0.01
N PRO A 110 -4.05 -18.02 -0.28
CA PRO A 110 -4.60 -16.98 -1.15
C PRO A 110 -4.23 -15.59 -0.64
N ILE A 111 -3.90 -14.69 -1.56
CA ILE A 111 -3.72 -13.28 -1.21
C ILE A 111 -5.03 -12.76 -0.63
N PRO A 112 -5.00 -12.03 0.52
CA PRO A 112 -6.20 -11.45 1.11
C PRO A 112 -6.98 -10.58 0.13
N ALA A 113 -8.30 -10.57 0.27
CA ALA A 113 -9.14 -9.66 -0.50
C ALA A 113 -8.75 -8.20 -0.20
N VAL A 114 -8.84 -7.35 -1.21
CA VAL A 114 -8.57 -5.92 -1.05
C VAL A 114 -9.65 -5.26 -0.16
N ASN A 115 -9.24 -4.27 0.61
CA ASN A 115 -10.16 -3.45 1.40
C ASN A 115 -10.69 -2.31 0.54
N TYR A 116 -12.00 -2.11 0.52
CA TYR A 116 -12.65 -1.06 -0.26
C TYR A 116 -12.79 0.20 0.60
N VAL A 117 -12.23 1.30 0.13
CA VAL A 117 -12.28 2.59 0.82
C VAL A 117 -12.60 3.71 -0.17
N THR A 118 -13.21 4.80 0.31
CA THR A 118 -13.30 6.04 -0.47
C THR A 118 -12.03 6.88 -0.26
N ALA A 119 -11.71 7.77 -1.19
CA ALA A 119 -10.58 8.68 -1.05
C ALA A 119 -10.69 9.52 0.24
N ALA A 120 -11.89 10.02 0.55
CA ALA A 120 -12.15 10.77 1.77
C ALA A 120 -11.93 9.93 3.04
N ALA A 121 -12.43 8.69 3.08
CA ALA A 121 -12.25 7.79 4.22
C ALA A 121 -10.78 7.41 4.41
N LEU A 122 -10.05 7.20 3.30
CA LEU A 122 -8.62 6.93 3.31
C LEU A 122 -7.84 8.06 4.00
N LEU A 123 -8.08 9.30 3.57
CA LEU A 123 -7.34 10.47 4.07
C LEU A 123 -7.84 10.99 5.42
N ALA A 124 -9.04 10.61 5.86
CA ALA A 124 -9.55 10.96 7.20
C ALA A 124 -8.77 10.24 8.33
N SER A 125 -8.21 9.06 8.06
CA SER A 125 -7.42 8.29 9.02
C SER A 125 -6.40 7.43 8.27
N PRO A 126 -5.39 8.03 7.63
CA PRO A 126 -4.50 7.33 6.71
C PRO A 126 -3.63 6.29 7.41
N GLU A 127 -3.20 6.53 8.64
CA GLU A 127 -2.37 5.61 9.45
C GLU A 127 -2.95 4.19 9.52
N GLN A 128 -4.27 4.07 9.70
CA GLN A 128 -4.89 2.75 9.80
C GLN A 128 -4.82 1.94 8.49
N TRP A 129 -4.57 2.59 7.38
CA TRP A 129 -4.47 1.99 6.05
C TRP A 129 -3.04 1.87 5.55
N GLU A 130 -2.08 2.34 6.35
CA GLU A 130 -0.67 2.21 6.02
C GLU A 130 -0.30 0.75 5.80
N SER A 131 0.42 0.47 4.72
CA SER A 131 0.83 -0.88 4.31
C SER A 131 -0.29 -1.85 3.95
N VAL A 132 -1.56 -1.48 4.13
CA VAL A 132 -2.74 -2.31 3.79
C VAL A 132 -3.00 -2.25 2.29
N THR A 133 -3.31 -3.41 1.69
CA THR A 133 -3.79 -3.44 0.30
C THR A 133 -5.23 -2.95 0.24
N ILE A 134 -5.45 -1.84 -0.44
CA ILE A 134 -6.74 -1.16 -0.55
C ILE A 134 -7.13 -0.93 -2.01
N MET A 135 -8.42 -0.78 -2.24
CA MET A 135 -8.99 -0.26 -3.48
C MET A 135 -9.76 1.02 -3.18
N ILE A 136 -9.30 2.14 -3.73
CA ILE A 136 -10.06 3.38 -3.74
C ILE A 136 -11.20 3.20 -4.73
N THR A 137 -12.44 3.33 -4.25
CA THR A 137 -13.65 3.01 -5.03
C THR A 137 -14.24 4.20 -5.77
N ASP A 138 -13.75 5.39 -5.49
CA ASP A 138 -14.22 6.62 -6.12
C ASP A 138 -13.72 6.70 -7.57
N GLY A 139 -14.57 7.26 -8.43
CA GLY A 139 -14.08 7.77 -9.69
C GLY A 139 -13.12 8.94 -9.46
N MET A 140 -11.98 8.92 -10.11
CA MET A 140 -10.92 9.90 -9.92
C MET A 140 -10.41 10.42 -11.26
N SER A 141 -9.85 11.62 -11.28
CA SER A 141 -9.24 12.21 -12.47
C SER A 141 -7.93 12.92 -12.16
N VAL A 142 -7.07 13.00 -13.15
CA VAL A 142 -5.80 13.75 -13.09
C VAL A 142 -6.09 15.21 -13.45
N PRO A 143 -5.94 16.17 -12.50
CA PRO A 143 -6.24 17.57 -12.72
C PRO A 143 -5.13 18.27 -13.53
N ALA A 144 -5.40 19.50 -13.98
CA ALA A 144 -4.37 20.38 -14.50
C ALA A 144 -3.28 20.65 -13.46
N GLY A 145 -2.01 20.70 -13.88
CA GLY A 145 -0.89 20.90 -12.98
C GLY A 145 -0.65 19.75 -11.98
N PHE A 146 -1.04 18.56 -12.33
CA PHE A 146 -1.04 17.34 -11.49
C PHE A 146 0.35 16.89 -11.02
N SER A 147 1.39 17.13 -11.80
CA SER A 147 2.74 16.62 -11.51
C SER A 147 3.37 17.33 -10.32
N LEU A 148 3.83 16.55 -9.35
CA LEU A 148 4.58 17.00 -8.18
C LEU A 148 6.09 16.78 -8.35
N GLY A 149 6.51 16.15 -9.46
CA GLY A 149 7.88 15.72 -9.71
C GLY A 149 8.20 14.36 -9.06
N SER A 150 9.36 13.81 -9.40
CA SER A 150 9.87 12.53 -8.84
C SER A 150 8.89 11.34 -8.93
N GLY A 151 8.08 11.28 -9.98
CA GLY A 151 7.10 10.20 -10.15
C GLY A 151 5.76 10.42 -9.45
N MET A 152 5.62 11.47 -8.65
CA MET A 152 4.39 11.76 -7.92
C MET A 152 3.43 12.63 -8.70
N TRP A 153 2.12 12.38 -8.55
CA TRP A 153 1.08 13.20 -9.14
C TRP A 153 -0.21 13.22 -8.32
N ASN A 154 -0.94 14.32 -8.43
CA ASN A 154 -2.25 14.46 -7.83
C ASN A 154 -3.32 13.74 -8.64
N VAL A 155 -4.23 13.09 -7.96
CA VAL A 155 -5.47 12.54 -8.49
C VAL A 155 -6.60 13.05 -7.63
N VAL A 156 -7.67 13.55 -8.26
CA VAL A 156 -8.81 14.14 -7.56
C VAL A 156 -10.03 13.25 -7.72
N ALA A 157 -10.59 12.82 -6.59
CA ALA A 157 -11.84 12.06 -6.54
C ALA A 157 -13.06 12.97 -6.86
N LEU A 158 -14.19 12.34 -7.19
CA LEU A 158 -15.42 13.08 -7.55
C LEU A 158 -15.93 14.00 -6.44
N ASP A 159 -15.63 13.72 -5.19
CA ASP A 159 -15.98 14.56 -4.03
C ASP A 159 -15.00 15.73 -3.80
N GLY A 160 -13.98 15.85 -4.63
CA GLY A 160 -12.92 16.86 -4.54
C GLY A 160 -11.73 16.46 -3.66
N THR A 161 -11.74 15.27 -3.06
CA THR A 161 -10.62 14.76 -2.28
C THR A 161 -9.42 14.50 -3.19
N THR A 162 -8.24 15.03 -2.82
CA THR A 162 -7.00 14.83 -3.57
C THR A 162 -6.15 13.77 -2.91
N VAL A 163 -5.79 12.74 -3.67
CA VAL A 163 -4.84 11.69 -3.27
C VAL A 163 -3.55 11.87 -4.06
N VAL A 164 -2.41 11.75 -3.41
CA VAL A 164 -1.12 11.75 -4.11
C VAL A 164 -0.80 10.32 -4.50
N PHE A 165 -0.63 10.08 -5.79
CA PHE A 165 -0.15 8.83 -6.35
C PHE A 165 1.35 8.93 -6.58
N ASP A 166 2.06 7.80 -6.43
CA ASP A 166 3.50 7.69 -6.71
C ASP A 166 3.78 6.49 -7.62
N ASP A 167 4.78 6.59 -8.48
CA ASP A 167 5.22 5.50 -9.37
C ASP A 167 6.50 4.82 -8.89
N PHE A 168 6.79 4.91 -7.60
CA PHE A 168 8.04 4.38 -7.03
C PHE A 168 8.25 2.89 -7.30
N TRP A 169 7.17 2.09 -7.31
CA TRP A 169 7.26 0.66 -7.60
C TRP A 169 7.03 0.31 -9.04
N TYR A 170 6.20 1.09 -9.69
CA TYR A 170 5.78 0.82 -11.02
C TYR A 170 5.71 2.10 -11.84
N ASN A 171 6.58 2.17 -12.83
CA ASN A 171 6.57 3.29 -13.75
C ASN A 171 5.34 3.19 -14.68
N PHE A 172 4.35 4.03 -14.45
CA PHE A 172 3.13 4.14 -15.26
C PHE A 172 3.37 4.81 -16.62
N GLY A 173 4.58 5.24 -16.92
CA GLY A 173 4.89 6.00 -18.10
C GLY A 173 4.36 7.43 -18.01
N SER A 174 3.75 7.92 -19.08
CA SER A 174 3.24 9.30 -19.10
C SER A 174 1.85 9.39 -18.50
N VAL A 175 1.74 9.95 -17.30
CA VAL A 175 0.46 10.39 -16.75
C VAL A 175 0.05 11.69 -17.44
N MET A 176 -1.21 11.82 -17.83
CA MET A 176 -1.73 12.98 -18.58
C MET A 176 -2.90 13.62 -17.86
N GLU A 177 -3.00 14.95 -17.96
CA GLU A 177 -4.18 15.69 -17.55
C GLU A 177 -5.45 15.13 -18.20
N GLY A 178 -6.52 15.02 -17.42
CA GLY A 178 -7.80 14.46 -17.86
C GLY A 178 -7.85 12.93 -17.92
N GLN A 179 -6.76 12.23 -17.58
CA GLN A 179 -6.79 10.79 -17.41
C GLN A 179 -7.68 10.42 -16.21
N CYS A 180 -8.47 9.36 -16.34
CA CYS A 180 -9.41 8.97 -15.29
C CYS A 180 -9.21 7.54 -14.83
N TYR A 181 -9.60 7.31 -13.58
CA TYR A 181 -9.60 6.03 -12.90
C TYR A 181 -10.99 5.78 -12.32
N ASN A 182 -11.64 4.66 -12.62
CA ASN A 182 -12.90 4.28 -11.96
C ASN A 182 -12.65 3.80 -10.53
N ASN A 183 -11.51 3.17 -10.32
CA ASN A 183 -10.99 2.75 -9.04
C ASN A 183 -9.46 2.63 -9.14
N ALA A 184 -8.78 2.53 -8.03
CA ALA A 184 -7.36 2.25 -7.99
C ALA A 184 -7.03 1.29 -6.85
N THR A 185 -6.33 0.21 -7.17
CA THR A 185 -5.84 -0.75 -6.17
C THR A 185 -4.35 -0.52 -5.93
N GLY A 186 -3.97 -0.48 -4.66
CA GLY A 186 -2.58 -0.23 -4.29
C GLY A 186 -2.36 -0.33 -2.79
N ILE A 187 -1.26 0.25 -2.34
CA ILE A 187 -0.88 0.37 -0.94
C ILE A 187 -0.63 1.84 -0.62
N LEU A 188 -1.09 2.27 0.55
CA LEU A 188 -0.74 3.57 1.12
C LEU A 188 0.53 3.41 1.97
N HIS A 189 1.48 4.33 1.82
CA HIS A 189 2.60 4.42 2.74
C HIS A 189 2.88 5.86 3.16
N ASP A 190 3.45 6.05 4.36
CA ASP A 190 3.94 7.35 4.79
C ASP A 190 5.37 7.58 4.26
N ALA A 191 5.56 8.73 3.63
CA ALA A 191 6.85 9.22 3.16
C ALA A 191 7.21 10.52 3.91
N CYS A 192 7.65 10.39 5.17
CA CYS A 192 8.03 11.51 6.04
C CYS A 192 6.88 12.51 6.30
N GLY A 193 5.69 12.00 6.63
CA GLY A 193 4.49 12.80 6.93
C GLY A 193 3.66 13.14 5.70
N SER A 194 3.93 12.50 4.58
CA SER A 194 3.13 12.58 3.36
C SER A 194 2.65 11.19 2.97
N PHE A 195 1.35 10.96 3.03
CA PHE A 195 0.78 9.69 2.59
C PHE A 195 0.73 9.62 1.06
N LEU A 196 1.42 8.63 0.51
CA LEU A 196 1.51 8.36 -0.91
C LEU A 196 0.78 7.05 -1.21
N PHE A 197 -0.02 7.05 -2.26
CA PHE A 197 -0.68 5.86 -2.75
C PHE A 197 0.13 5.25 -3.89
N GLU A 198 0.59 4.02 -3.69
CA GLU A 198 1.37 3.24 -4.63
C GLU A 198 0.44 2.29 -5.40
N PRO A 199 -0.01 2.63 -6.58
CA PRO A 199 -0.93 1.78 -7.31
C PRO A 199 -0.22 0.57 -7.91
N PHE A 200 -0.92 -0.57 -8.00
CA PHE A 200 -0.44 -1.78 -8.67
C PHE A 200 -0.81 -1.78 -10.15
N LEU A 201 0.08 -2.32 -10.99
CA LEU A 201 -0.12 -2.47 -12.43
C LEU A 201 -1.49 -3.07 -12.81
N ASN A 202 -1.92 -4.09 -12.07
CA ASN A 202 -3.14 -4.84 -12.39
C ASN A 202 -4.41 -4.24 -11.78
N GLY A 203 -4.30 -3.11 -11.09
CA GLY A 203 -5.39 -2.53 -10.32
C GLY A 203 -5.89 -1.19 -10.84
N ILE A 204 -5.31 -0.65 -11.92
CA ILE A 204 -5.76 0.63 -12.48
C ILE A 204 -6.48 0.37 -13.80
N PRO A 205 -7.81 0.29 -13.83
CA PRO A 205 -8.51 0.44 -15.07
C PRO A 205 -8.40 1.89 -15.52
N VAL A 206 -7.48 2.16 -16.44
CA VAL A 206 -7.47 3.42 -17.19
C VAL A 206 -8.73 3.43 -18.03
N VAL A 207 -9.75 4.06 -17.56
CA VAL A 207 -10.92 4.35 -18.38
C VAL A 207 -10.68 5.73 -18.98
N ASN A 208 -10.71 5.82 -20.31
CA ASN A 208 -10.88 7.12 -20.93
C ASN A 208 -12.14 7.73 -20.31
N CYS A 209 -12.02 8.84 -19.61
CA CYS A 209 -13.18 9.62 -19.26
C CYS A 209 -13.86 10.01 -20.56
N SER A 210 -14.82 9.23 -21.01
CA SER A 210 -15.96 9.88 -21.60
C SER A 210 -16.59 10.65 -20.43
N VAL A 211 -16.15 11.87 -20.19
CA VAL A 211 -17.01 12.84 -19.56
C VAL A 211 -18.22 12.78 -20.49
N ASP A 212 -19.30 12.13 -20.05
CA ASP A 212 -20.61 12.49 -20.53
C ASP A 212 -20.72 13.98 -20.15
N VAL A 213 -20.17 14.82 -20.99
CA VAL A 213 -20.67 16.15 -21.15
C VAL A 213 -22.10 15.86 -21.56
N GLU A 214 -23.02 15.81 -20.57
CA GLU A 214 -24.42 16.04 -20.87
C GLU A 214 -24.35 17.22 -21.81
N SER A 215 -24.59 16.96 -23.09
CA SER A 215 -24.70 18.01 -24.08
C SER A 215 -25.84 18.83 -23.59
N VAL A 216 -25.55 19.86 -22.77
CA VAL A 216 -26.52 20.91 -22.46
C VAL A 216 -26.88 21.45 -23.84
N SER A 217 -27.95 20.88 -24.38
CA SER A 217 -28.36 21.23 -25.72
C SER A 217 -28.49 22.73 -25.73
N MET A 218 -28.00 23.40 -26.76
CA MET A 218 -28.10 24.84 -26.90
C MET A 218 -29.56 25.33 -26.74
N GLY A 219 -30.54 24.41 -26.79
CA GLY A 219 -31.94 24.65 -26.46
C GLY A 219 -32.21 24.91 -24.98
N SER A 220 -31.46 24.32 -24.06
CA SER A 220 -31.61 24.53 -22.61
C SER A 220 -31.05 25.89 -22.16
N MET A 221 -30.05 26.42 -22.84
CA MET A 221 -29.54 27.77 -22.53
C MET A 221 -30.48 28.89 -22.99
N LYS A 222 -31.31 28.69 -24.02
CA LYS A 222 -32.31 29.69 -24.43
C LYS A 222 -33.47 29.85 -23.46
N ALA A 223 -33.73 28.88 -22.60
CA ALA A 223 -34.79 28.95 -21.60
C ALA A 223 -34.43 29.82 -20.37
N LEU A 224 -33.15 30.12 -20.16
CA LEU A 224 -32.64 30.93 -19.05
C LEU A 224 -32.56 32.43 -19.37
N TYR A 225 -32.85 32.86 -20.63
CA TYR A 225 -32.79 34.24 -21.09
C TYR A 225 -34.18 34.76 -21.63
N ARG A 226 -35.27 34.29 -21.07
CA ARG A 226 -36.60 34.86 -21.31
C ARG A 226 -37.22 35.40 -20.03
#